data_83f42fe473f3684d9a9b37c38c13d08c
#
_entry.id   83f42fe473f3684d9a9b37c38c13d08c
#
_cell.length_a   1.000
_cell.length_b   1.000
_cell.length_c   1.000
_cell.angle_alpha   90.00
_cell.angle_beta   90.00
_cell.angle_gamma   90.00
#
_symmetry.space_group_name_H-M   'P 1'
#
loop_
_entity.id
_entity.type
_entity.pdbx_description
1 polymer ?
#
loop_
_entity_poly.entity_id
_entity_poly.type
_entity_poly.pdbx_seq_one_letter_code
_entity_poly.pdbx_strand_id
1 'polypeptide(L)'
;LLDEMISVEESARYPLVPYRCLQVSSYDRSSVSPDSPGWFANNDGYGIVCTDTVDGRVERVMFDEKGPGAITRIWITTVDKRGTWRFYFDGESTPGWIVPAYDLMRFGIPRLGRGLLQPHTSYTPDGKGGNTLFLPIPFARSCKITFEDEPGIAPTPKYYHINYRKYPEGTSVETFSAASVARVGKKISEVDDALLHPASRSGLQVDKKRQVLQPGDSLWIDLPQGENAVYEISFQLANADSTAYAQLMRNLIFKADFDGRSTVWVPLSDYSGGGMGAPAVDSWFLSADGQGKVVSRWLMPYKTEGRLLLQNISAHTADVSMEVGTAPLPWGGRSLYFHASWRQQTGLPVYERPDDDANCREWNFATLTGRGIYLSLIHISEPTRRRGI
;
A
#
# COMPACT_ATOMS: atom_id res chain seq x y z
N LEU A 1 -2.43 -15.92 -6.75
CA LEU A 1 -2.50 -14.73 -5.88
C LEU A 1 -1.37 -14.71 -4.84
N LEU A 2 -1.20 -15.78 -4.04
CA LEU A 2 -0.14 -15.84 -3.03
C LEU A 2 1.27 -15.71 -3.62
N ASP A 3 1.57 -16.43 -4.70
CA ASP A 3 2.88 -16.31 -5.38
C ASP A 3 3.10 -14.91 -5.97
N GLU A 4 2.04 -14.27 -6.48
CA GLU A 4 2.10 -12.91 -7.01
C GLU A 4 2.49 -11.87 -5.95
N MET A 5 2.10 -12.08 -4.68
CA MET A 5 2.41 -11.16 -3.58
C MET A 5 3.91 -11.03 -3.30
N ILE A 6 4.68 -12.07 -3.58
CA ILE A 6 6.13 -12.12 -3.34
C ILE A 6 6.95 -12.20 -4.65
N SER A 7 6.31 -12.04 -5.80
CA SER A 7 6.98 -11.99 -7.09
C SER A 7 7.38 -10.56 -7.42
N VAL A 8 8.69 -10.27 -7.31
CA VAL A 8 9.24 -8.96 -7.65
C VAL A 8 8.97 -8.62 -9.11
N GLU A 9 9.11 -9.59 -10.02
CA GLU A 9 8.93 -9.39 -11.46
C GLU A 9 7.47 -9.06 -11.83
N GLU A 10 6.49 -9.66 -11.17
CA GLU A 10 5.08 -9.36 -11.44
C GLU A 10 4.67 -7.95 -10.96
N SER A 11 5.41 -7.34 -10.02
CA SER A 11 5.17 -5.93 -9.61
C SER A 11 5.45 -4.92 -10.73
N ALA A 12 6.27 -5.29 -11.70
CA ALA A 12 6.63 -4.45 -12.86
C ALA A 12 6.05 -4.98 -14.20
N ARG A 13 5.01 -5.81 -14.13
CA ARG A 13 4.34 -6.36 -15.31
C ARG A 13 2.84 -6.14 -15.23
N TYR A 14 2.25 -5.77 -16.35
CA TYR A 14 0.80 -5.77 -16.46
C TYR A 14 0.25 -7.19 -16.26
N PRO A 15 -0.80 -7.39 -15.46
CA PRO A 15 -1.28 -8.72 -15.12
C PRO A 15 -1.70 -9.54 -16.34
N LEU A 16 -1.47 -10.85 -16.31
CA LEU A 16 -1.89 -11.78 -17.38
C LEU A 16 -3.40 -11.80 -17.54
N VAL A 17 -4.13 -11.89 -16.44
CA VAL A 17 -5.58 -11.76 -16.41
C VAL A 17 -5.89 -10.35 -15.97
N PRO A 18 -6.49 -9.51 -16.82
CA PRO A 18 -6.84 -8.15 -16.44
C PRO A 18 -7.88 -8.16 -15.31
N TYR A 19 -7.83 -7.17 -14.45
CA TYR A 19 -8.80 -6.98 -13.39
C TYR A 19 -9.02 -5.48 -13.11
N ARG A 20 -10.12 -5.19 -12.44
CA ARG A 20 -10.37 -3.88 -11.86
C ARG A 20 -10.07 -3.94 -10.37
N CYS A 21 -9.28 -2.98 -9.87
CA CYS A 21 -9.12 -2.76 -8.44
C CYS A 21 -10.24 -1.85 -7.97
N LEU A 22 -10.98 -2.30 -6.97
CA LEU A 22 -12.14 -1.62 -6.42
C LEU A 22 -12.07 -1.62 -4.90
N GLN A 23 -12.85 -0.73 -4.27
CA GLN A 23 -12.93 -0.64 -2.82
C GLN A 23 -14.38 -0.40 -2.39
N VAL A 24 -14.77 -1.06 -1.32
CA VAL A 24 -15.95 -0.72 -0.52
C VAL A 24 -15.46 -0.28 0.86
N SER A 25 -16.04 0.78 1.40
CA SER A 25 -15.63 1.33 2.70
C SER A 25 -16.82 1.83 3.52
N SER A 26 -16.56 2.17 4.77
CA SER A 26 -17.53 2.69 5.74
C SER A 26 -17.76 4.20 5.63
N TYR A 27 -17.48 4.82 4.48
CA TYR A 27 -17.68 6.26 4.31
C TYR A 27 -19.15 6.65 4.54
N ASP A 28 -19.41 7.87 4.94
CA ASP A 28 -20.75 8.39 5.09
C ASP A 28 -21.47 8.41 3.74
N ARG A 29 -22.60 7.70 3.63
CA ARG A 29 -23.35 7.56 2.37
C ARG A 29 -24.05 8.86 1.93
N SER A 30 -24.02 9.91 2.76
CA SER A 30 -24.47 11.25 2.37
C SER A 30 -23.48 11.92 1.40
N SER A 31 -22.23 11.47 1.36
CA SER A 31 -21.20 11.90 0.42
C SER A 31 -21.43 11.27 -0.97
N VAL A 32 -22.29 11.87 -1.78
CA VAL A 32 -22.75 11.31 -3.06
C VAL A 32 -21.90 11.80 -4.24
N SER A 33 -21.59 13.09 -4.29
CA SER A 33 -20.88 13.72 -5.40
C SER A 33 -20.15 14.99 -4.92
N PRO A 34 -18.99 15.32 -5.49
CA PRO A 34 -18.28 16.57 -5.19
C PRO A 34 -19.13 17.84 -5.44
N ASP A 35 -20.11 17.74 -6.32
CA ASP A 35 -20.99 18.85 -6.69
C ASP A 35 -22.30 18.89 -5.87
N SER A 36 -22.47 17.96 -4.94
CA SER A 36 -23.67 17.84 -4.11
C SER A 36 -23.42 18.31 -2.67
N PRO A 37 -24.42 18.92 -2.01
CA PRO A 37 -24.35 19.18 -0.59
C PRO A 37 -24.03 17.90 0.20
N GLY A 38 -23.26 18.01 1.26
CA GLY A 38 -22.88 16.87 2.08
C GLY A 38 -21.71 16.03 1.55
N TRP A 39 -20.98 16.50 0.52
CA TRP A 39 -19.79 15.80 0.03
C TRP A 39 -18.77 15.49 1.13
N PHE A 40 -18.61 16.41 2.09
CA PHE A 40 -17.73 16.26 3.23
C PHE A 40 -18.43 15.72 4.49
N ALA A 41 -19.59 15.07 4.35
CA ALA A 41 -20.25 14.41 5.47
C ALA A 41 -19.30 13.41 6.14
N ASN A 42 -19.29 13.37 7.47
CA ASN A 42 -18.27 12.68 8.25
C ASN A 42 -18.89 11.80 9.35
N ASN A 43 -19.95 11.08 9.02
CA ASN A 43 -20.48 10.02 9.87
C ASN A 43 -19.90 8.66 9.49
N ASP A 44 -18.60 8.65 9.17
CA ASP A 44 -17.85 7.46 8.79
C ASP A 44 -17.91 6.39 9.89
N GLY A 45 -17.81 5.12 9.48
CA GLY A 45 -17.95 3.99 10.38
C GLY A 45 -19.39 3.50 10.56
N TYR A 46 -20.40 4.27 10.10
CA TYR A 46 -21.79 3.84 10.02
C TYR A 46 -22.24 3.53 8.58
N GLY A 47 -21.40 3.83 7.60
CA GLY A 47 -21.66 3.55 6.20
C GLY A 47 -21.68 2.04 5.91
N ILE A 48 -22.80 1.53 5.40
CA ILE A 48 -23.03 0.14 5.01
C ILE A 48 -23.69 0.08 3.63
N VAL A 49 -23.69 -1.09 2.99
CA VAL A 49 -24.42 -1.32 1.74
C VAL A 49 -25.92 -1.34 2.00
N CYS A 50 -26.37 -2.17 2.92
CA CYS A 50 -27.75 -2.28 3.40
C CYS A 50 -27.80 -3.07 4.71
N THR A 51 -29.00 -3.31 5.21
CA THR A 51 -29.27 -4.21 6.34
C THR A 51 -30.07 -5.41 5.84
N ASP A 52 -29.63 -6.61 6.20
CA ASP A 52 -30.34 -7.87 5.93
C ASP A 52 -30.88 -8.49 7.23
N THR A 53 -31.89 -9.34 7.08
CA THR A 53 -32.34 -10.23 8.15
C THR A 53 -32.11 -11.68 7.73
N VAL A 54 -31.23 -12.38 8.42
CA VAL A 54 -30.83 -13.75 8.12
C VAL A 54 -31.12 -14.62 9.36
N ASP A 55 -32.03 -15.57 9.26
CA ASP A 55 -32.47 -16.47 10.36
C ASP A 55 -32.79 -15.69 11.64
N GLY A 56 -33.51 -14.59 11.53
CA GLY A 56 -33.90 -13.72 12.64
C GLY A 56 -32.81 -12.81 13.21
N ARG A 57 -31.57 -12.83 12.66
CA ARG A 57 -30.49 -11.93 13.01
C ARG A 57 -30.52 -10.69 12.09
N VAL A 58 -30.28 -9.53 12.64
CA VAL A 58 -30.08 -8.30 11.87
C VAL A 58 -28.58 -8.17 11.54
N GLU A 59 -28.25 -8.24 10.26
CA GLU A 59 -26.88 -8.19 9.76
C GLU A 59 -26.65 -6.94 8.91
N ARG A 60 -25.66 -6.14 9.25
CA ARG A 60 -25.21 -4.99 8.44
C ARG A 60 -24.35 -5.51 7.30
N VAL A 61 -24.78 -5.30 6.06
CA VAL A 61 -24.04 -5.70 4.87
C VAL A 61 -22.93 -4.67 4.61
N MET A 62 -21.67 -5.09 4.75
CA MET A 62 -20.51 -4.25 4.58
C MET A 62 -19.91 -4.40 3.18
N PHE A 63 -20.12 -5.54 2.54
CA PHE A 63 -19.64 -5.87 1.20
C PHE A 63 -20.62 -6.83 0.55
N ASP A 64 -20.99 -6.59 -0.70
CA ASP A 64 -21.83 -7.50 -1.49
C ASP A 64 -21.49 -7.34 -2.96
N GLU A 65 -20.66 -8.24 -3.48
CA GLU A 65 -20.13 -8.15 -4.83
C GLU A 65 -20.27 -9.46 -5.60
N LYS A 66 -20.64 -9.32 -6.86
CA LYS A 66 -20.63 -10.43 -7.83
C LYS A 66 -19.22 -10.67 -8.34
N GLY A 67 -18.87 -11.95 -8.45
CA GLY A 67 -17.58 -12.42 -8.99
C GLY A 67 -17.61 -12.69 -10.49
N PRO A 68 -16.53 -13.28 -11.00
CA PRO A 68 -15.38 -13.75 -10.24
C PRO A 68 -14.53 -12.61 -9.68
N GLY A 69 -13.99 -12.81 -8.49
CA GLY A 69 -13.20 -11.80 -7.82
C GLY A 69 -12.31 -12.33 -6.70
N ALA A 70 -11.57 -11.44 -6.08
CA ALA A 70 -10.79 -11.74 -4.87
C ALA A 70 -10.65 -10.49 -4.00
N ILE A 71 -11.00 -10.58 -2.73
CA ILE A 71 -10.62 -9.57 -1.75
C ILE A 71 -9.11 -9.68 -1.56
N THR A 72 -8.42 -8.55 -1.60
CA THR A 72 -6.96 -8.48 -1.50
C THR A 72 -6.48 -7.79 -0.24
N ARG A 73 -7.36 -7.03 0.41
CA ARG A 73 -7.08 -6.37 1.68
C ARG A 73 -8.38 -6.08 2.42
N ILE A 74 -8.38 -6.36 3.71
CA ILE A 74 -9.40 -5.87 4.64
C ILE A 74 -8.68 -5.06 5.72
N TRP A 75 -8.94 -3.77 5.77
CA TRP A 75 -8.50 -2.89 6.84
C TRP A 75 -9.67 -2.54 7.72
N ILE A 76 -9.49 -2.63 9.03
CA ILE A 76 -10.52 -2.26 10.00
C ILE A 76 -9.95 -1.47 11.17
N THR A 77 -10.80 -0.63 11.76
CA THR A 77 -10.60 -0.10 13.11
C THR A 77 -11.94 0.16 13.80
N THR A 78 -11.96 0.20 15.11
CA THR A 78 -13.17 0.41 15.89
C THR A 78 -12.86 0.85 17.32
N VAL A 79 -13.84 1.43 17.97
CA VAL A 79 -13.84 1.72 19.43
C VAL A 79 -14.38 0.53 20.24
N ASP A 80 -14.95 -0.49 19.57
CA ASP A 80 -15.57 -1.65 20.19
C ASP A 80 -15.48 -2.87 19.27
N LYS A 81 -14.76 -3.90 19.69
CA LYS A 81 -14.53 -5.12 18.91
C LYS A 81 -15.62 -6.18 19.03
N ARG A 82 -16.70 -5.94 19.78
CA ARG A 82 -17.79 -6.89 19.94
C ARG A 82 -18.57 -7.11 18.65
N GLY A 83 -19.32 -8.21 18.57
CA GLY A 83 -20.15 -8.60 17.44
C GLY A 83 -19.59 -9.78 16.66
N THR A 84 -20.09 -10.02 15.46
CA THR A 84 -19.69 -11.18 14.63
C THR A 84 -19.66 -10.82 13.16
N TRP A 85 -18.55 -11.14 12.47
CA TRP A 85 -18.46 -11.09 11.02
C TRP A 85 -18.88 -12.42 10.41
N ARG A 86 -19.58 -12.34 9.27
CA ARG A 86 -19.90 -13.52 8.46
C ARG A 86 -19.55 -13.27 7.00
N PHE A 87 -18.95 -14.26 6.37
CA PHE A 87 -18.59 -14.27 4.97
C PHE A 87 -19.43 -15.33 4.26
N TYR A 88 -20.25 -14.89 3.33
CA TYR A 88 -21.10 -15.75 2.49
C TYR A 88 -20.49 -15.78 1.10
N PHE A 89 -20.34 -16.97 0.54
CA PHE A 89 -19.73 -17.17 -0.76
C PHE A 89 -20.73 -17.78 -1.74
N ASP A 90 -20.64 -17.35 -3.00
CA ASP A 90 -21.29 -17.95 -4.16
C ASP A 90 -22.81 -18.09 -4.06
N GLY A 91 -23.45 -17.24 -3.28
CA GLY A 91 -24.91 -17.20 -3.08
C GLY A 91 -25.43 -18.19 -2.04
N GLU A 92 -24.54 -18.85 -1.28
CA GLU A 92 -24.97 -19.73 -0.19
C GLU A 92 -25.61 -18.92 0.95
N SER A 93 -26.65 -19.49 1.56
CA SER A 93 -27.36 -18.88 2.70
C SER A 93 -26.62 -19.08 4.03
N THR A 94 -25.73 -20.07 4.09
CA THR A 94 -24.91 -20.36 5.27
C THR A 94 -23.53 -19.70 5.10
N PRO A 95 -23.02 -18.99 6.12
CA PRO A 95 -21.69 -18.38 6.02
C PRO A 95 -20.61 -19.46 5.93
N GLY A 96 -19.74 -19.31 4.92
CA GLY A 96 -18.57 -20.18 4.72
C GLY A 96 -17.41 -19.84 5.66
N TRP A 97 -17.44 -18.65 6.27
CA TRP A 97 -16.44 -18.23 7.27
C TRP A 97 -17.05 -17.28 8.29
N ILE A 98 -16.70 -17.49 9.57
CA ILE A 98 -17.18 -16.65 10.67
C ILE A 98 -15.99 -16.17 11.49
N VAL A 99 -15.95 -14.86 11.77
CA VAL A 99 -14.94 -14.25 12.61
C VAL A 99 -15.61 -13.68 13.86
N PRO A 100 -15.28 -14.19 15.06
CA PRO A 100 -15.84 -13.65 16.29
C PRO A 100 -15.25 -12.27 16.59
N ALA A 101 -16.08 -11.35 17.00
CA ALA A 101 -15.76 -9.94 17.23
C ALA A 101 -15.38 -9.17 15.95
N TYR A 102 -15.29 -7.86 16.06
CA TYR A 102 -14.76 -6.97 14.99
C TYR A 102 -13.24 -6.94 15.04
N ASP A 103 -12.62 -8.10 14.84
CA ASP A 103 -11.20 -8.30 15.05
C ASP A 103 -10.63 -9.37 14.10
N LEU A 104 -9.95 -8.92 13.03
CA LEU A 104 -9.34 -9.83 12.07
C LEU A 104 -8.22 -10.69 12.69
N MET A 105 -7.67 -10.31 13.86
CA MET A 105 -6.72 -11.19 14.58
C MET A 105 -7.36 -12.52 14.98
N ARG A 106 -8.71 -12.59 14.96
CA ARG A 106 -9.50 -13.81 15.21
C ARG A 106 -9.95 -14.50 13.93
N PHE A 107 -9.33 -14.20 12.79
CA PHE A 107 -9.71 -14.77 11.50
C PHE A 107 -9.61 -16.32 11.45
N GLY A 108 -8.82 -16.89 12.35
CA GLY A 108 -8.87 -18.33 12.63
C GLY A 108 -8.10 -19.21 11.65
N ILE A 109 -7.22 -18.64 10.82
CA ILE A 109 -6.34 -19.42 9.95
C ILE A 109 -5.04 -19.75 10.69
N PRO A 110 -4.71 -21.03 10.86
CA PRO A 110 -3.46 -21.46 11.45
C PRO A 110 -2.26 -20.90 10.65
N ARG A 111 -1.23 -20.44 11.37
CA ARG A 111 0.02 -19.92 10.78
C ARG A 111 -0.11 -18.63 9.97
N LEU A 112 -1.20 -17.90 10.13
CA LEU A 112 -1.31 -16.55 9.60
C LEU A 112 -0.51 -15.61 10.51
N GLY A 113 0.63 -15.14 10.02
CA GLY A 113 1.56 -14.30 10.77
C GLY A 113 1.47 -12.83 10.39
N ARG A 114 2.45 -12.05 10.82
CA ARG A 114 2.47 -10.58 10.66
C ARG A 114 2.73 -10.09 9.23
N GLY A 115 3.21 -10.92 8.34
CA GLY A 115 3.34 -10.61 6.92
C GLY A 115 1.98 -10.40 6.25
N LEU A 116 0.99 -11.20 6.65
CA LEU A 116 -0.36 -11.20 6.06
C LEU A 116 -1.45 -10.64 6.98
N LEU A 117 -1.20 -10.55 8.29
CA LEU A 117 -2.17 -10.04 9.26
C LEU A 117 -1.47 -9.12 10.27
N GLN A 118 -1.71 -7.82 10.16
CA GLN A 118 -0.99 -6.81 10.92
C GLN A 118 -1.91 -6.04 11.85
N PRO A 119 -1.59 -5.94 13.15
CA PRO A 119 -2.14 -4.90 14.01
C PRO A 119 -1.51 -3.56 13.65
N HIS A 120 -2.31 -2.49 13.49
CA HIS A 120 -1.73 -1.16 13.23
C HIS A 120 -1.61 -0.27 14.46
N THR A 121 -2.07 -0.73 15.60
CA THR A 121 -1.97 0.05 16.82
C THR A 121 -1.48 -0.83 17.95
N SER A 122 -0.39 -0.44 18.56
CA SER A 122 0.18 -1.13 19.72
C SER A 122 -0.33 -0.58 21.06
N TYR A 123 -1.04 0.53 21.05
CA TYR A 123 -1.47 1.26 22.26
C TYR A 123 -2.97 1.15 22.54
N THR A 124 -3.69 0.36 21.78
CA THR A 124 -5.13 0.25 21.98
C THR A 124 -5.47 -0.56 23.22
N PRO A 125 -6.31 -0.03 24.11
CA PRO A 125 -6.91 -0.82 25.17
C PRO A 125 -7.66 -2.04 24.62
N ASP A 126 -7.87 -3.05 25.44
CA ASP A 126 -8.69 -4.21 25.09
C ASP A 126 -10.04 -3.77 24.53
N GLY A 127 -10.45 -4.40 23.43
CA GLY A 127 -11.70 -4.10 22.75
C GLY A 127 -11.67 -2.92 21.77
N LYS A 128 -10.52 -2.25 21.58
CA LYS A 128 -10.38 -1.14 20.63
C LYS A 128 -9.28 -1.41 19.60
N GLY A 129 -9.23 -0.54 18.58
CA GLY A 129 -8.13 -0.52 17.62
C GLY A 129 -8.40 -1.27 16.34
N GLY A 130 -7.36 -1.43 15.54
CA GLY A 130 -7.48 -1.92 14.19
C GLY A 130 -6.40 -2.89 13.78
N ASN A 131 -6.67 -3.54 12.66
CA ASN A 131 -5.75 -4.46 12.01
C ASN A 131 -6.04 -4.55 10.50
N THR A 132 -5.09 -5.12 9.77
CA THR A 132 -5.19 -5.32 8.32
C THR A 132 -4.89 -6.77 8.00
N LEU A 133 -5.78 -7.38 7.22
CA LEU A 133 -5.61 -8.69 6.60
C LEU A 133 -5.26 -8.50 5.12
N PHE A 134 -4.14 -9.07 4.68
CA PHE A 134 -3.69 -9.09 3.29
C PHE A 134 -3.85 -10.46 2.63
N LEU A 135 -4.29 -11.49 3.38
CA LEU A 135 -4.56 -12.80 2.80
C LEU A 135 -5.64 -12.67 1.73
N PRO A 136 -5.39 -13.12 0.48
CA PRO A 136 -6.41 -13.11 -0.55
C PRO A 136 -7.61 -14.00 -0.21
N ILE A 137 -8.83 -13.48 -0.43
CA ILE A 137 -10.09 -14.21 -0.25
C ILE A 137 -10.79 -14.26 -1.62
N PRO A 138 -10.53 -15.27 -2.45
CA PRO A 138 -11.14 -15.40 -3.77
C PRO A 138 -12.57 -15.93 -3.68
N PHE A 139 -13.40 -15.55 -4.68
CA PHE A 139 -14.78 -16.01 -4.83
C PHE A 139 -15.15 -16.16 -6.31
N ALA A 140 -15.82 -17.26 -6.65
CA ALA A 140 -16.14 -17.59 -8.04
C ALA A 140 -17.36 -16.84 -8.55
N ARG A 141 -18.45 -16.78 -7.79
CA ARG A 141 -19.71 -16.19 -8.21
C ARG A 141 -20.11 -14.95 -7.42
N SER A 142 -19.92 -14.94 -6.10
CA SER A 142 -20.20 -13.79 -5.25
C SER A 142 -19.53 -13.90 -3.89
N CYS A 143 -19.34 -12.75 -3.25
CA CYS A 143 -18.97 -12.68 -1.84
C CYS A 143 -19.81 -11.59 -1.18
N LYS A 144 -20.48 -11.95 -0.08
CA LYS A 144 -21.16 -11.01 0.82
C LYS A 144 -20.51 -11.09 2.20
N ILE A 145 -20.18 -9.94 2.78
CA ILE A 145 -19.63 -9.84 4.13
C ILE A 145 -20.62 -9.03 4.95
N THR A 146 -21.02 -9.59 6.07
CA THR A 146 -21.92 -8.94 7.01
C THR A 146 -21.32 -8.82 8.39
N PHE A 147 -21.87 -7.92 9.17
CA PHE A 147 -21.55 -7.75 10.57
C PHE A 147 -22.82 -7.68 11.41
N GLU A 148 -22.90 -8.52 12.42
CA GLU A 148 -23.95 -8.49 13.43
C GLU A 148 -23.42 -7.82 14.70
N ASP A 149 -24.07 -6.75 15.14
CA ASP A 149 -23.80 -6.15 16.44
C ASP A 149 -24.23 -7.08 17.58
N GLU A 150 -23.63 -6.94 18.74
CA GLU A 150 -24.02 -7.72 19.91
C GLU A 150 -25.44 -7.35 20.36
N PRO A 151 -26.34 -8.31 20.56
CA PRO A 151 -27.71 -8.02 20.95
C PRO A 151 -27.82 -7.18 22.23
N GLY A 152 -28.68 -6.17 22.21
CA GLY A 152 -28.90 -5.28 23.34
C GLY A 152 -27.84 -4.18 23.55
N ILE A 153 -26.84 -4.10 22.68
CA ILE A 153 -25.82 -3.06 22.70
C ILE A 153 -26.05 -2.08 21.56
N ALA A 154 -26.00 -0.80 21.84
CA ALA A 154 -26.10 0.23 20.80
C ALA A 154 -24.97 0.07 19.77
N PRO A 155 -25.26 0.19 18.47
CA PRO A 155 -24.25 0.12 17.42
C PRO A 155 -23.16 1.15 17.61
N THR A 156 -21.90 0.73 17.46
CA THR A 156 -20.72 1.59 17.49
C THR A 156 -20.11 1.71 16.09
N PRO A 157 -19.33 2.79 15.81
CA PRO A 157 -18.70 2.95 14.51
C PRO A 157 -17.78 1.78 14.21
N LYS A 158 -17.89 1.25 12.99
CA LYS A 158 -17.06 0.17 12.44
C LYS A 158 -16.41 0.69 11.16
N TYR A 159 -15.18 1.18 11.29
CA TYR A 159 -14.44 1.69 10.14
C TYR A 159 -13.84 0.54 9.37
N TYR A 160 -14.02 0.50 8.05
CA TYR A 160 -13.45 -0.52 7.19
C TYR A 160 -13.12 -0.02 5.79
N HIS A 161 -12.08 -0.64 5.19
CA HIS A 161 -11.84 -0.67 3.76
C HIS A 161 -11.71 -2.12 3.31
N ILE A 162 -12.47 -2.53 2.32
CA ILE A 162 -12.38 -3.83 1.67
C ILE A 162 -11.95 -3.58 0.24
N ASN A 163 -10.68 -3.84 -0.06
CA ASN A 163 -10.13 -3.73 -1.40
C ASN A 163 -10.23 -5.08 -2.11
N TYR A 164 -10.65 -5.08 -3.36
CA TYR A 164 -10.84 -6.30 -4.11
C TYR A 164 -10.50 -6.14 -5.58
N ARG A 165 -10.15 -7.26 -6.20
CA ARG A 165 -10.01 -7.40 -7.65
C ARG A 165 -11.31 -8.00 -8.19
N LYS A 166 -11.82 -7.41 -9.27
CA LYS A 166 -12.92 -7.95 -10.06
C LYS A 166 -12.38 -8.41 -11.39
N TYR A 167 -12.49 -9.69 -11.66
CA TYR A 167 -12.02 -10.30 -12.90
C TYR A 167 -13.10 -10.26 -13.99
N PRO A 168 -12.73 -10.39 -15.27
CA PRO A 168 -13.68 -10.59 -16.36
C PRO A 168 -14.57 -11.81 -16.12
N GLU A 169 -15.79 -11.75 -16.61
CA GLU A 169 -16.70 -12.90 -16.62
C GLU A 169 -16.05 -14.11 -17.30
N GLY A 170 -16.29 -15.30 -16.78
CA GLY A 170 -15.68 -16.54 -17.26
C GLY A 170 -14.28 -16.83 -16.73
N THR A 171 -13.66 -15.91 -15.97
CA THR A 171 -12.39 -16.22 -15.29
C THR A 171 -12.61 -17.31 -14.24
N SER A 172 -11.84 -18.39 -14.34
CA SER A 172 -11.91 -19.48 -13.35
C SER A 172 -11.26 -19.05 -12.05
N VAL A 173 -12.05 -19.05 -10.98
CA VAL A 173 -11.61 -18.72 -9.62
C VAL A 173 -12.12 -19.80 -8.68
N GLU A 174 -11.24 -20.36 -7.85
CA GLU A 174 -11.64 -21.26 -6.77
C GLU A 174 -12.04 -20.43 -5.55
N THR A 175 -13.24 -20.68 -5.05
CA THR A 175 -13.77 -19.96 -3.90
C THR A 175 -13.06 -20.33 -2.60
N PHE A 176 -12.82 -19.33 -1.78
CA PHE A 176 -12.23 -19.45 -0.45
C PHE A 176 -13.06 -20.40 0.43
N SER A 177 -12.36 -21.33 1.07
CA SER A 177 -12.98 -22.33 1.96
C SER A 177 -11.94 -22.88 2.94
N ALA A 178 -12.39 -23.53 4.00
CA ALA A 178 -11.50 -24.23 4.94
C ALA A 178 -10.61 -25.27 4.22
N ALA A 179 -11.18 -25.98 3.23
CA ALA A 179 -10.44 -26.96 2.45
C ALA A 179 -9.37 -26.31 1.55
N SER A 180 -9.71 -25.21 0.86
CA SER A 180 -8.73 -24.47 0.04
C SER A 180 -7.59 -23.90 0.89
N VAL A 181 -7.91 -23.32 2.05
CA VAL A 181 -6.93 -22.80 3.02
C VAL A 181 -6.01 -23.90 3.54
N ALA A 182 -6.57 -25.05 3.93
CA ALA A 182 -5.77 -26.19 4.42
C ALA A 182 -4.77 -26.68 3.35
N ARG A 183 -5.21 -26.76 2.09
CA ARG A 183 -4.36 -27.17 0.96
C ARG A 183 -3.19 -26.22 0.71
N VAL A 184 -3.38 -24.91 0.85
CA VAL A 184 -2.36 -23.89 0.61
C VAL A 184 -1.65 -23.41 1.88
N GLY A 185 -1.88 -24.03 3.03
CA GLY A 185 -1.37 -23.58 4.33
C GLY A 185 0.14 -23.42 4.40
N LYS A 186 0.90 -24.31 3.70
CA LYS A 186 2.36 -24.17 3.59
C LYS A 186 2.73 -22.89 2.80
N LYS A 187 2.05 -22.64 1.68
CA LYS A 187 2.25 -21.45 0.87
C LYS A 187 1.89 -20.16 1.62
N ILE A 188 0.84 -20.16 2.43
CA ILE A 188 0.49 -19.03 3.30
C ILE A 188 1.67 -18.70 4.22
N SER A 189 2.25 -19.71 4.89
CA SER A 189 3.41 -19.50 5.77
C SER A 189 4.66 -19.01 5.03
N GLU A 190 4.93 -19.54 3.83
CA GLU A 190 6.06 -19.11 3.00
C GLU A 190 5.91 -17.64 2.57
N VAL A 191 4.72 -17.23 2.16
CA VAL A 191 4.45 -15.85 1.75
C VAL A 191 4.49 -14.91 2.94
N ASP A 192 3.92 -15.31 4.07
CA ASP A 192 3.95 -14.54 5.31
C ASP A 192 5.40 -14.23 5.75
N ASP A 193 6.24 -15.25 5.75
CA ASP A 193 7.66 -15.12 6.11
C ASP A 193 8.43 -14.26 5.09
N ALA A 194 8.22 -14.49 3.79
CA ALA A 194 8.89 -13.74 2.74
C ALA A 194 8.55 -12.24 2.75
N LEU A 195 7.31 -11.86 3.11
CA LEU A 195 6.91 -10.47 3.24
C LEU A 195 7.59 -9.74 4.40
N LEU A 196 7.94 -10.48 5.46
CA LEU A 196 8.68 -9.96 6.62
C LEU A 196 10.19 -9.94 6.41
N HIS A 197 10.70 -10.86 5.58
CA HIS A 197 12.12 -11.07 5.37
C HIS A 197 12.45 -11.03 3.87
N PRO A 198 12.42 -9.84 3.24
CA PRO A 198 12.71 -9.73 1.82
C PRO A 198 14.13 -10.21 1.52
N ALA A 199 14.23 -11.24 0.70
CA ALA A 199 15.51 -11.80 0.30
C ALA A 199 16.21 -10.90 -0.73
N SER A 200 17.52 -10.67 -0.54
CA SER A 200 18.34 -10.09 -1.58
C SER A 200 18.50 -11.10 -2.72
N ARG A 201 18.37 -10.62 -3.96
CA ARG A 201 18.58 -11.45 -5.16
C ARG A 201 20.06 -11.75 -5.33
N SER A 202 20.42 -12.99 -5.52
CA SER A 202 21.78 -13.39 -5.88
C SER A 202 22.06 -13.20 -7.38
N GLY A 203 23.34 -13.07 -7.75
CA GLY A 203 23.76 -13.00 -9.15
C GLY A 203 23.49 -11.65 -9.84
N LEU A 204 23.29 -10.60 -9.08
CA LEU A 204 23.21 -9.25 -9.64
C LEU A 204 24.59 -8.76 -10.11
N GLN A 205 24.65 -8.10 -11.26
CA GLN A 205 25.75 -7.23 -11.60
C GLN A 205 25.65 -5.98 -10.74
N VAL A 206 26.70 -5.66 -9.99
CA VAL A 206 26.70 -4.55 -9.04
C VAL A 206 27.65 -3.46 -9.50
N ASP A 207 27.10 -2.26 -9.67
CA ASP A 207 27.86 -1.03 -9.90
C ASP A 207 27.76 -0.15 -8.68
N LYS A 208 28.92 0.40 -8.23
CA LYS A 208 29.02 1.23 -7.03
C LYS A 208 29.84 2.48 -7.29
N LYS A 209 29.31 3.62 -6.84
CA LYS A 209 30.04 4.91 -6.82
C LYS A 209 29.89 5.59 -5.47
N ARG A 210 30.94 6.33 -5.08
CA ARG A 210 30.95 7.24 -3.93
C ARG A 210 31.52 8.57 -4.36
N GLN A 211 30.93 9.65 -3.91
CA GLN A 211 31.38 11.00 -4.22
C GLN A 211 30.94 11.97 -3.11
N VAL A 212 31.83 12.97 -2.85
CA VAL A 212 31.49 14.13 -2.05
C VAL A 212 30.87 15.17 -3.00
N LEU A 213 29.56 15.38 -2.86
CA LEU A 213 28.76 16.27 -3.70
C LEU A 213 28.74 17.68 -3.09
N GLN A 214 29.29 18.66 -3.80
CA GLN A 214 29.06 20.07 -3.49
C GLN A 214 27.60 20.46 -3.83
N PRO A 215 27.12 21.64 -3.38
CA PRO A 215 25.85 22.19 -3.84
C PRO A 215 25.75 22.23 -5.37
N GLY A 216 24.71 21.60 -5.93
CA GLY A 216 24.50 21.50 -7.38
C GLY A 216 25.10 20.26 -8.05
N ASP A 217 26.06 19.59 -7.41
CA ASP A 217 26.70 18.39 -7.96
C ASP A 217 25.77 17.19 -8.06
N SER A 218 26.17 16.24 -8.90
CA SER A 218 25.45 14.98 -9.10
C SER A 218 26.40 13.79 -9.17
N LEU A 219 25.98 12.67 -8.59
CA LEU A 219 26.57 11.35 -8.79
C LEU A 219 25.64 10.56 -9.70
N TRP A 220 26.17 9.89 -10.73
CA TRP A 220 25.36 9.06 -11.64
C TRP A 220 26.01 7.71 -11.94
N ILE A 221 25.16 6.74 -12.24
CA ILE A 221 25.55 5.40 -12.72
C ILE A 221 24.80 5.15 -14.03
N ASP A 222 25.55 4.88 -15.10
CA ASP A 222 25.00 4.35 -16.34
C ASP A 222 24.78 2.84 -16.18
N LEU A 223 23.63 2.38 -16.59
CA LEU A 223 23.23 0.98 -16.44
C LEU A 223 23.67 0.13 -17.65
N PRO A 224 23.77 -1.21 -17.52
CA PRO A 224 24.07 -2.09 -18.63
C PRO A 224 23.11 -1.89 -19.81
N GLN A 225 23.64 -1.97 -21.04
CA GLN A 225 22.85 -1.87 -22.26
C GLN A 225 21.98 -3.12 -22.47
N GLY A 226 20.83 -2.95 -23.12
CA GLY A 226 19.91 -4.03 -23.47
C GLY A 226 18.80 -4.25 -22.44
N GLU A 227 18.05 -5.32 -22.64
CA GLU A 227 16.89 -5.66 -21.80
C GLU A 227 17.32 -6.10 -20.40
N ASN A 228 17.19 -5.21 -19.44
CA ASN A 228 17.60 -5.40 -18.06
C ASN A 228 16.58 -4.79 -17.07
N ALA A 229 16.83 -5.03 -15.80
CA ALA A 229 16.14 -4.31 -14.73
C ALA A 229 17.10 -3.99 -13.58
N VAL A 230 16.85 -2.89 -12.90
CA VAL A 230 17.38 -2.63 -11.57
C VAL A 230 16.53 -3.41 -10.57
N TYR A 231 17.17 -4.24 -9.75
CA TYR A 231 16.53 -5.04 -8.71
C TYR A 231 16.72 -4.47 -7.31
N GLU A 232 17.86 -3.83 -7.11
CA GLU A 232 18.18 -3.22 -5.82
C GLU A 232 19.00 -1.95 -6.02
N ILE A 233 18.68 -0.92 -5.23
CA ILE A 233 19.48 0.30 -5.11
C ILE A 233 19.74 0.52 -3.63
N SER A 234 21.01 0.69 -3.26
CA SER A 234 21.40 1.12 -1.93
C SER A 234 22.03 2.51 -1.98
N PHE A 235 21.48 3.43 -1.19
CA PHE A 235 22.04 4.76 -0.96
C PHE A 235 22.65 4.80 0.43
N GLN A 236 23.76 5.54 0.56
CA GLN A 236 24.35 5.85 1.85
C GLN A 236 24.76 7.31 1.89
N LEU A 237 24.21 8.05 2.84
CA LEU A 237 24.67 9.38 3.25
C LEU A 237 25.59 9.18 4.46
N ALA A 238 26.86 9.58 4.36
CA ALA A 238 27.83 9.41 5.43
C ALA A 238 27.91 10.65 6.33
N ASN A 239 28.14 10.42 7.63
CA ASN A 239 28.58 11.42 8.61
C ASN A 239 27.76 12.73 8.71
N ALA A 240 26.44 12.64 8.50
CA ALA A 240 25.55 13.77 8.77
C ALA A 240 25.12 13.75 10.26
N ASP A 241 25.25 14.91 10.93
CA ASP A 241 24.59 15.10 12.23
C ASP A 241 23.04 15.09 12.05
N SER A 242 22.29 14.96 13.12
CA SER A 242 20.84 14.78 13.05
C SER A 242 20.11 15.95 12.36
N THR A 243 20.61 17.16 12.45
CA THR A 243 20.01 18.34 11.82
C THR A 243 20.33 18.39 10.34
N ALA A 244 21.61 18.20 9.99
CA ALA A 244 22.06 18.13 8.60
C ALA A 244 21.48 16.92 7.88
N TYR A 245 21.32 15.78 8.55
CA TYR A 245 20.75 14.56 8.00
C TYR A 245 19.37 14.78 7.38
N ALA A 246 18.41 15.31 8.14
CA ALA A 246 17.05 15.53 7.65
C ALA A 246 17.02 16.49 6.45
N GLN A 247 17.82 17.57 6.51
CA GLN A 247 17.94 18.53 5.42
C GLN A 247 18.59 17.92 4.17
N LEU A 248 19.67 17.16 4.32
CA LEU A 248 20.35 16.51 3.20
C LEU A 248 19.46 15.46 2.56
N MET A 249 18.82 14.60 3.33
CA MET A 249 17.88 13.58 2.81
C MET A 249 16.73 14.21 2.02
N ARG A 250 16.26 15.40 2.44
CA ARG A 250 15.21 16.16 1.72
C ARG A 250 15.72 16.79 0.43
N ASN A 251 16.98 17.17 0.35
CA ASN A 251 17.58 17.89 -0.76
C ASN A 251 18.51 17.02 -1.63
N LEU A 252 18.66 15.74 -1.33
CA LEU A 252 19.23 14.75 -2.23
C LEU A 252 18.10 14.22 -3.13
N ILE A 253 18.16 14.58 -4.41
CA ILE A 253 17.12 14.22 -5.37
C ILE A 253 17.54 12.98 -6.14
N PHE A 254 16.79 11.91 -5.97
CA PHE A 254 16.94 10.71 -6.80
C PHE A 254 16.19 10.89 -8.11
N LYS A 255 16.88 10.60 -9.21
CA LYS A 255 16.34 10.65 -10.58
C LYS A 255 16.70 9.36 -11.31
N ALA A 256 15.82 8.96 -12.22
CA ALA A 256 16.09 7.86 -13.14
C ALA A 256 15.56 8.17 -14.54
N ASP A 257 16.38 7.88 -15.52
CA ASP A 257 16.06 7.95 -16.93
C ASP A 257 16.15 6.54 -17.52
N PHE A 258 15.10 6.09 -18.22
CA PHE A 258 15.03 4.81 -18.90
C PHE A 258 14.55 4.99 -20.33
N ASP A 259 15.33 4.48 -21.30
CA ASP A 259 14.99 4.52 -22.73
C ASP A 259 14.62 5.92 -23.22
N GLY A 260 15.39 6.94 -22.81
CA GLY A 260 15.19 8.34 -23.14
C GLY A 260 14.01 9.03 -22.42
N ARG A 261 13.47 8.41 -21.37
CA ARG A 261 12.36 8.96 -20.57
C ARG A 261 12.82 9.21 -19.13
N SER A 262 12.57 10.41 -18.62
CA SER A 262 12.76 10.71 -17.20
C SER A 262 11.55 10.19 -16.42
N THR A 263 11.74 9.14 -15.65
CA THR A 263 10.66 8.42 -14.98
C THR A 263 10.64 8.62 -13.47
N VAL A 264 11.76 9.05 -12.88
CA VAL A 264 11.89 9.29 -11.45
C VAL A 264 12.43 10.68 -11.19
N TRP A 265 11.75 11.41 -10.32
CA TRP A 265 12.21 12.63 -9.68
C TRP A 265 11.60 12.73 -8.29
N VAL A 266 12.40 12.48 -7.25
CA VAL A 266 11.88 12.41 -5.88
C VAL A 266 12.98 12.71 -4.86
N PRO A 267 12.72 13.48 -3.78
CA PRO A 267 13.61 13.60 -2.64
C PRO A 267 13.90 12.23 -2.01
N LEU A 268 15.15 12.00 -1.62
CA LEU A 268 15.56 10.72 -1.05
C LEU A 268 14.80 10.40 0.25
N SER A 269 14.44 11.40 1.04
CA SER A 269 13.59 11.26 2.24
C SER A 269 12.23 10.66 1.94
N ASP A 270 11.60 11.09 0.84
CA ASP A 270 10.29 10.60 0.42
C ASP A 270 10.42 9.24 -0.27
N TYR A 271 11.46 9.08 -1.10
CA TYR A 271 11.74 7.81 -1.75
C TYR A 271 12.02 6.68 -0.76
N SER A 272 12.64 6.99 0.38
CA SER A 272 12.89 6.02 1.47
C SER A 272 11.63 5.52 2.18
N GLY A 273 10.49 6.16 1.93
CA GLY A 273 9.23 5.87 2.62
C GLY A 273 9.06 6.61 3.95
N GLY A 274 10.10 7.31 4.43
CA GLY A 274 10.08 8.01 5.71
C GLY A 274 9.49 9.42 5.64
N GLY A 275 9.58 10.08 4.48
CA GLY A 275 9.16 11.45 4.34
C GLY A 275 10.01 12.46 5.11
N MET A 276 9.38 13.47 5.71
CA MET A 276 10.09 14.51 6.46
C MET A 276 10.82 13.91 7.67
N GLY A 277 12.10 14.33 7.84
CA GLY A 277 12.97 13.78 8.89
C GLY A 277 13.61 12.44 8.53
N ALA A 278 13.17 11.80 7.45
CA ALA A 278 13.66 10.51 6.97
C ALA A 278 13.89 9.46 8.08
N PRO A 279 12.86 9.17 8.91
CA PRO A 279 12.97 8.17 9.97
C PRO A 279 13.23 6.77 9.39
N ALA A 280 13.54 5.83 10.28
CA ALA A 280 13.67 4.42 9.90
C ALA A 280 12.36 3.87 9.32
N VAL A 281 12.50 3.08 8.26
CA VAL A 281 11.39 2.38 7.58
C VAL A 281 11.83 0.95 7.32
N ASP A 282 10.92 0.02 7.52
CA ASP A 282 11.14 -1.37 7.16
C ASP A 282 9.89 -1.93 6.48
N SER A 283 10.05 -2.26 5.20
CA SER A 283 9.01 -2.86 4.37
C SER A 283 9.62 -3.78 3.33
N TRP A 284 8.77 -4.55 2.66
CA TRP A 284 9.24 -5.48 1.63
C TRP A 284 10.00 -4.78 0.49
N PHE A 285 9.58 -3.59 0.06
CA PHE A 285 10.22 -2.84 -1.02
C PHE A 285 11.27 -1.84 -0.57
N LEU A 286 11.20 -1.35 0.67
CA LEU A 286 12.03 -0.26 1.16
C LEU A 286 12.49 -0.55 2.59
N SER A 287 13.78 -0.29 2.84
CA SER A 287 14.34 -0.27 4.18
C SER A 287 15.21 0.96 4.34
N ALA A 288 15.05 1.67 5.44
CA ALA A 288 15.86 2.82 5.81
C ALA A 288 16.21 2.72 7.31
N ASP A 289 17.46 3.00 7.67
CA ASP A 289 17.91 2.91 9.06
C ASP A 289 17.68 4.20 9.87
N GLY A 290 17.24 5.27 9.20
CA GLY A 290 17.12 6.60 9.82
C GLY A 290 18.46 7.28 10.10
N GLN A 291 19.58 6.74 9.59
CA GLN A 291 20.95 7.20 9.81
C GLN A 291 21.73 7.42 8.50
N GLY A 292 21.06 7.29 7.35
CA GLY A 292 21.64 7.56 6.03
C GLY A 292 21.64 6.40 5.07
N LYS A 293 21.38 5.19 5.51
CA LYS A 293 21.25 4.04 4.62
C LYS A 293 19.81 3.85 4.18
N VAL A 294 19.61 3.76 2.87
CA VAL A 294 18.32 3.44 2.23
C VAL A 294 18.53 2.31 1.25
N VAL A 295 17.74 1.26 1.33
CA VAL A 295 17.72 0.15 0.38
C VAL A 295 16.36 0.10 -0.29
N SER A 296 16.35 0.18 -1.61
CA SER A 296 15.15 0.06 -2.44
C SER A 296 15.20 -1.23 -3.24
N ARG A 297 14.13 -1.98 -3.18
CA ARG A 297 13.90 -3.22 -3.94
C ARG A 297 12.78 -3.08 -4.96
N TRP A 298 12.42 -1.84 -5.31
CA TRP A 298 11.50 -1.57 -6.42
C TRP A 298 12.14 -2.01 -7.74
N LEU A 299 11.48 -2.92 -8.46
CA LEU A 299 11.95 -3.37 -9.77
C LEU A 299 11.78 -2.27 -10.81
N MET A 300 12.85 -1.95 -11.54
CA MET A 300 12.85 -0.92 -12.57
C MET A 300 13.33 -1.50 -13.91
N PRO A 301 12.44 -2.09 -14.71
CA PRO A 301 12.80 -2.63 -16.02
C PRO A 301 13.08 -1.50 -17.04
N TYR A 302 13.98 -1.79 -17.98
CA TYR A 302 14.23 -0.98 -19.16
C TYR A 302 14.61 -1.86 -20.37
N LYS A 303 14.47 -1.30 -21.57
CA LYS A 303 14.61 -2.06 -22.80
C LYS A 303 16.01 -1.95 -23.44
N THR A 304 16.58 -0.75 -23.45
CA THR A 304 17.83 -0.46 -24.16
C THR A 304 18.88 0.16 -23.27
N GLU A 305 18.52 1.17 -22.49
CA GLU A 305 19.45 1.92 -21.67
C GLU A 305 18.81 2.51 -20.43
N GLY A 306 19.59 2.78 -19.42
CA GLY A 306 19.14 3.48 -18.22
C GLY A 306 20.27 4.24 -17.55
N ARG A 307 19.91 5.27 -16.79
CA ARG A 307 20.80 6.04 -15.93
C ARG A 307 20.12 6.38 -14.63
N LEU A 308 20.83 6.18 -13.54
CA LEU A 308 20.41 6.65 -12.21
C LEU A 308 21.28 7.81 -11.78
N LEU A 309 20.67 8.79 -11.10
CA LEU A 309 21.34 10.00 -10.67
C LEU A 309 20.88 10.41 -9.28
N LEU A 310 21.84 10.81 -8.43
CA LEU A 310 21.59 11.44 -7.15
C LEU A 310 22.17 12.85 -7.17
N GLN A 311 21.31 13.89 -7.11
CA GLN A 311 21.68 15.29 -7.17
C GLN A 311 21.56 15.94 -5.79
N ASN A 312 22.58 16.70 -5.40
CA ASN A 312 22.54 17.53 -4.20
C ASN A 312 22.05 18.94 -4.56
N ILE A 313 20.81 19.27 -4.18
CA ILE A 313 20.26 20.63 -4.34
C ILE A 313 20.29 21.44 -3.04
N SER A 314 20.94 20.90 -1.98
CA SER A 314 21.14 21.63 -0.72
C SER A 314 22.22 22.69 -0.81
N ALA A 315 22.33 23.52 0.22
CA ALA A 315 23.45 24.45 0.40
C ALA A 315 24.67 23.81 1.08
N HIS A 316 24.60 22.50 1.38
CA HIS A 316 25.64 21.79 2.15
C HIS A 316 26.29 20.68 1.32
N THR A 317 27.53 20.38 1.65
CA THR A 317 28.25 19.24 1.07
C THR A 317 27.65 17.91 1.60
N ALA A 318 27.51 16.93 0.72
CA ALA A 318 27.01 15.59 1.05
C ALA A 318 28.00 14.51 0.59
N ASP A 319 28.49 13.67 1.51
CA ASP A 319 29.27 12.48 1.17
C ASP A 319 28.31 11.31 0.95
N VAL A 320 28.12 10.92 -0.29
CA VAL A 320 27.13 9.92 -0.67
C VAL A 320 27.74 8.76 -1.43
N SER A 321 27.16 7.58 -1.26
CA SER A 321 27.39 6.46 -2.17
C SER A 321 26.07 5.91 -2.70
N MET A 322 26.11 5.40 -3.92
CA MET A 322 25.02 4.68 -4.57
C MET A 322 25.57 3.37 -5.11
N GLU A 323 24.87 2.28 -4.78
CA GLU A 323 25.16 0.93 -5.26
C GLU A 323 23.92 0.39 -5.94
N VAL A 324 24.07 -0.14 -7.15
CA VAL A 324 22.96 -0.57 -8.01
C VAL A 324 23.18 -2.00 -8.46
N GLY A 325 22.24 -2.87 -8.15
CA GLY A 325 22.20 -4.25 -8.58
C GLY A 325 21.26 -4.45 -9.78
N THR A 326 21.82 -4.90 -10.90
CA THR A 326 21.07 -5.16 -12.15
C THR A 326 21.14 -6.62 -12.57
N ALA A 327 20.15 -7.06 -13.33
CA ALA A 327 20.18 -8.36 -14.02
C ALA A 327 19.34 -8.29 -15.29
N PRO A 328 19.61 -9.20 -16.27
CA PRO A 328 18.79 -9.33 -17.46
C PRO A 328 17.31 -9.61 -17.09
N LEU A 329 16.42 -8.88 -17.75
CA LEU A 329 14.97 -9.10 -17.67
C LEU A 329 14.36 -8.85 -19.05
N PRO A 330 13.82 -9.88 -19.71
CA PRO A 330 13.22 -9.74 -21.03
C PRO A 330 12.09 -8.70 -21.04
N TRP A 331 12.15 -7.78 -22.01
CA TRP A 331 11.14 -6.78 -22.24
C TRP A 331 10.02 -7.31 -23.13
N GLY A 332 8.76 -7.18 -22.73
CA GLY A 332 7.62 -7.68 -23.48
C GLY A 332 6.41 -6.75 -23.39
N GLY A 333 5.31 -7.16 -24.01
CA GLY A 333 4.07 -6.36 -24.03
C GLY A 333 3.42 -6.10 -22.67
N ARG A 334 3.87 -6.78 -21.63
CA ARG A 334 3.42 -6.60 -20.25
C ARG A 334 4.38 -5.75 -19.42
N SER A 335 5.59 -5.48 -19.88
CA SER A 335 6.60 -4.75 -19.11
C SER A 335 6.18 -3.31 -18.85
N LEU A 336 6.46 -2.84 -17.65
CA LEU A 336 6.14 -1.48 -17.18
C LEU A 336 7.41 -0.78 -16.75
N TYR A 337 7.52 0.51 -17.08
CA TYR A 337 8.53 1.38 -16.48
C TYR A 337 8.13 1.72 -15.05
N PHE A 338 9.12 1.81 -14.18
CA PHE A 338 8.92 2.36 -12.84
C PHE A 338 8.88 3.88 -12.90
N HIS A 339 7.89 4.47 -12.23
CA HIS A 339 7.74 5.91 -12.09
C HIS A 339 7.65 6.29 -10.62
N ALA A 340 8.34 7.36 -10.25
CA ALA A 340 8.18 8.01 -8.95
C ALA A 340 8.24 9.53 -9.13
N SER A 341 7.22 10.23 -8.67
CA SER A 341 7.14 11.68 -8.76
C SER A 341 6.85 12.29 -7.40
N TRP A 342 7.36 13.49 -7.19
CA TRP A 342 7.12 14.26 -5.99
C TRP A 342 6.47 15.59 -6.34
N ARG A 343 5.54 16.01 -5.52
CA ARG A 343 4.84 17.28 -5.68
C ARG A 343 4.64 17.95 -4.33
N GLN A 344 4.78 19.26 -4.31
CA GLN A 344 4.49 20.09 -3.14
C GLN A 344 3.51 21.21 -3.55
N GLN A 345 2.62 21.53 -2.64
CA GLN A 345 1.78 22.71 -2.72
C GLN A 345 1.78 23.41 -1.37
N THR A 346 2.04 24.70 -1.37
CA THR A 346 2.01 25.58 -0.19
C THR A 346 0.81 26.52 -0.27
N GLY A 347 0.45 27.14 0.87
CA GLY A 347 -0.65 28.10 0.90
C GLY A 347 -2.03 27.46 0.75
N LEU A 348 -2.15 26.15 1.00
CA LEU A 348 -3.45 25.48 1.04
C LEU A 348 -4.28 26.06 2.20
N PRO A 349 -5.53 26.49 1.95
CA PRO A 349 -6.40 26.91 3.03
C PRO A 349 -6.71 25.72 3.93
N VAL A 350 -6.52 25.92 5.24
CA VAL A 350 -6.85 24.94 6.26
C VAL A 350 -7.94 25.53 7.14
N TYR A 351 -9.02 24.80 7.33
CA TYR A 351 -10.17 25.26 8.08
C TYR A 351 -10.24 24.61 9.45
N GLU A 352 -10.70 25.36 10.45
CA GLU A 352 -10.72 24.93 11.85
C GLU A 352 -11.88 23.96 12.17
N ARG A 353 -12.89 23.91 11.32
CA ARG A 353 -14.09 23.09 11.53
C ARG A 353 -14.29 22.16 10.32
N PRO A 354 -14.12 20.85 10.54
CA PRO A 354 -14.36 19.86 9.46
C PRO A 354 -15.81 19.79 9.00
N ASP A 355 -16.76 20.30 9.79
CA ASP A 355 -18.20 20.19 9.54
C ASP A 355 -18.76 21.35 8.69
N ASP A 356 -17.90 22.27 8.24
CA ASP A 356 -18.28 23.37 7.37
C ASP A 356 -17.97 23.03 5.92
N ASP A 357 -18.91 22.38 5.25
CA ASP A 357 -18.81 21.96 3.84
C ASP A 357 -18.39 23.11 2.91
N ALA A 358 -18.79 24.35 3.21
CA ALA A 358 -18.47 25.52 2.40
C ALA A 358 -16.98 25.84 2.37
N ASN A 359 -16.24 25.41 3.38
CA ASN A 359 -14.83 25.70 3.57
C ASN A 359 -13.91 24.48 3.35
N CYS A 360 -14.45 23.27 3.25
CA CYS A 360 -13.66 22.10 2.92
C CYS A 360 -13.09 22.16 1.50
N ARG A 361 -11.90 21.60 1.31
CA ARG A 361 -11.20 21.59 0.01
C ARG A 361 -10.61 20.21 -0.23
N GLU A 362 -10.76 19.78 -1.46
CA GLU A 362 -10.08 18.61 -1.99
C GLU A 362 -8.67 18.97 -2.46
N TRP A 363 -7.69 18.14 -2.16
CA TRP A 363 -6.36 18.21 -2.77
C TRP A 363 -6.07 16.95 -3.57
N ASN A 364 -6.02 17.10 -4.87
CA ASN A 364 -5.71 16.00 -5.77
C ASN A 364 -4.21 15.69 -5.74
N PHE A 365 -3.83 14.51 -5.25
CA PHE A 365 -2.45 14.06 -5.17
C PHE A 365 -1.83 13.78 -6.55
N ALA A 366 -2.58 13.12 -7.44
CA ALA A 366 -2.13 12.80 -8.78
C ALA A 366 -3.31 12.54 -9.72
N THR A 367 -3.12 12.90 -10.98
CA THR A 367 -3.99 12.47 -12.08
C THR A 367 -3.18 11.58 -13.00
N LEU A 368 -3.58 10.32 -13.14
CA LEU A 368 -2.88 9.32 -13.93
C LEU A 368 -3.76 8.93 -15.13
N THR A 369 -3.13 8.87 -16.31
CA THR A 369 -3.81 8.47 -17.55
C THR A 369 -3.07 7.28 -18.16
N GLY A 370 -3.82 6.26 -18.59
CA GLY A 370 -3.25 5.07 -19.21
C GLY A 370 -3.40 3.82 -18.34
N ARG A 371 -2.56 2.82 -18.64
CA ARG A 371 -2.51 1.53 -17.93
C ARG A 371 -1.26 1.46 -17.07
N GLY A 372 -1.40 0.94 -15.86
CA GLY A 372 -0.26 0.77 -14.96
C GLY A 372 -0.68 0.07 -13.67
N ILE A 373 0.28 -0.09 -12.78
CA ILE A 373 0.08 -0.57 -11.41
C ILE A 373 0.41 0.59 -10.49
N TYR A 374 -0.53 0.96 -9.63
CA TYR A 374 -0.30 1.92 -8.58
C TYR A 374 0.34 1.21 -7.38
N LEU A 375 1.58 1.58 -7.05
CA LEU A 375 2.37 0.88 -6.06
C LEU A 375 2.26 1.48 -4.67
N SER A 376 2.37 2.82 -4.55
CA SER A 376 2.41 3.47 -3.24
C SER A 376 2.13 4.97 -3.34
N LEU A 377 1.66 5.55 -2.23
CA LEU A 377 1.56 6.98 -1.99
C LEU A 377 2.09 7.28 -0.59
N ILE A 378 2.92 8.32 -0.50
CA ILE A 378 3.26 8.94 0.77
C ILE A 378 2.67 10.34 0.76
N HIS A 379 1.78 10.61 1.71
CA HIS A 379 1.22 11.93 1.93
C HIS A 379 1.74 12.51 3.24
N ILE A 380 2.37 13.69 3.16
CA ILE A 380 2.88 14.42 4.30
C ILE A 380 2.14 15.75 4.36
N SER A 381 1.38 15.95 5.43
CA SER A 381 0.84 17.26 5.79
C SER A 381 1.61 17.80 7.00
N GLU A 382 2.20 18.99 6.87
CA GLU A 382 2.72 19.69 8.03
C GLU A 382 1.53 20.22 8.85
N PRO A 383 1.42 19.84 10.13
CA PRO A 383 0.41 20.45 11.00
C PRO A 383 0.80 21.90 11.23
N THR A 384 0.02 22.82 10.71
CA THR A 384 0.17 24.26 10.98
C THR A 384 -0.25 24.65 12.39
N ARG A 385 -0.86 23.72 13.16
CA ARG A 385 -1.18 23.86 14.58
C ARG A 385 -0.91 22.57 15.33
N ARG A 386 -0.25 22.65 16.48
CA ARG A 386 -0.26 21.58 17.49
C ARG A 386 -1.73 21.33 17.85
N ARG A 387 -2.25 20.16 17.55
CA ARG A 387 -3.46 19.69 18.23
C ARG A 387 -3.11 19.62 19.71
N GLY A 388 -3.66 20.55 20.50
CA GLY A 388 -3.68 20.40 21.93
C GLY A 388 -4.37 19.06 22.25
N ILE A 389 -3.73 18.27 23.08
CA ILE A 389 -4.25 17.04 23.63
C ILE A 389 -5.39 17.41 24.57
#